data_5ed94b111ec021cd09511db86a5f8a02
#
_entry.id   5ed94b111ec021cd09511db86a5f8a02
#
_cell.length_a   1.000
_cell.length_b   1.000
_cell.length_c   1.000
_cell.angle_alpha   90.00
_cell.angle_beta   90.00
_cell.angle_gamma   90.00
#
_symmetry.space_group_name_H-M   'P 1'
#
loop_
_entity.id
_entity.type
_entity.pdbx_description
1 polymer ?
#
loop_
_entity_poly.entity_id
_entity_poly.type
_entity_poly.pdbx_seq_one_letter_code
_entity_poly.pdbx_strand_id
1 'polypeptide(L)'
;MHIPSSTEPEISCRISQTLLMYVREKNDGSLGDLLEGLDLDEAYLMDDNNWISHGFLQTLYQRMIRILDDEEAVYHMALATMRFGSYGILDRIARLIKDPKIGYSSIPKYSRMVRAKGDVFVHELGNSWALVEERYHDGSKKTH
;
A
#
# COMPACT_ATOMS: atom_id res chain seq x y z
N MET A 1 -8.16 24.05 9.96
CA MET A 1 -8.00 22.87 9.09
C MET A 1 -6.90 22.02 9.69
N HIS A 2 -7.20 20.82 10.09
CA HIS A 2 -6.17 19.89 10.59
C HIS A 2 -5.46 19.28 9.38
N ILE A 3 -4.18 19.60 9.22
CA ILE A 3 -3.33 18.92 8.23
C ILE A 3 -2.81 17.65 8.92
N PRO A 4 -3.14 16.45 8.43
CA PRO A 4 -2.64 15.22 9.01
C PRO A 4 -1.12 15.20 9.00
N SER A 5 -0.52 14.77 10.11
CA SER A 5 0.91 14.54 10.18
C SER A 5 1.29 13.41 9.20
N SER A 6 2.45 13.50 8.57
CA SER A 6 2.99 12.45 7.71
C SER A 6 3.10 11.09 8.40
N THR A 7 3.27 11.11 9.73
CA THR A 7 3.37 9.90 10.57
C THR A 7 2.04 9.45 11.16
N GLU A 8 0.91 10.05 10.76
CA GLU A 8 -0.38 9.57 11.23
C GLU A 8 -0.60 8.11 10.83
N PRO A 9 -0.94 7.21 11.78
CA PRO A 9 -0.90 5.77 11.53
C PRO A 9 -2.12 5.29 10.73
N GLU A 10 -2.13 5.57 9.46
CA GLU A 10 -3.19 5.18 8.55
C GLU A 10 -2.79 4.01 7.66
N ILE A 11 -1.55 3.99 7.19
CA ILE A 11 -1.01 2.96 6.30
C ILE A 11 0.35 2.51 6.80
N SER A 12 0.57 1.20 6.83
CA SER A 12 1.87 0.62 7.15
C SER A 12 2.93 1.01 6.10
N CYS A 13 4.15 1.30 6.57
CA CYS A 13 5.30 1.52 5.69
C CYS A 13 5.64 0.33 4.80
N ARG A 14 5.13 -0.86 5.08
CA ARG A 14 5.25 -2.02 4.17
C ARG A 14 4.72 -1.72 2.77
N ILE A 15 3.69 -0.88 2.66
CA ILE A 15 3.15 -0.44 1.36
C ILE A 15 4.10 0.55 0.69
N SER A 16 4.62 1.54 1.41
CA SER A 16 5.58 2.50 0.84
C SER A 16 6.90 1.85 0.44
N GLN A 17 7.32 0.79 1.13
CA GLN A 17 8.52 0.03 0.77
C GLN A 17 8.43 -0.54 -0.66
N THR A 18 7.27 -1.06 -1.06
CA THR A 18 7.05 -1.55 -2.42
C THR A 18 7.31 -0.45 -3.46
N LEU A 19 6.83 0.75 -3.19
CA LEU A 19 7.06 1.91 -4.04
C LEU A 19 8.56 2.27 -4.11
N LEU A 20 9.23 2.34 -2.98
CA LEU A 20 10.66 2.65 -2.93
C LEU A 20 11.50 1.62 -3.70
N MET A 21 11.20 0.34 -3.51
CA MET A 21 11.88 -0.75 -4.21
C MET A 21 11.63 -0.69 -5.72
N TYR A 22 10.41 -0.38 -6.14
CA TYR A 22 10.07 -0.26 -7.54
C TYR A 22 10.78 0.92 -8.23
N VAL A 23 10.81 2.07 -7.58
CA VAL A 23 11.54 3.24 -8.08
C VAL A 23 13.04 2.95 -8.19
N ARG A 24 13.62 2.31 -7.18
CA ARG A 24 15.03 1.91 -7.18
C ARG A 24 15.35 0.95 -8.32
N GLU A 25 14.50 -0.03 -8.57
CA GLU A 25 14.66 -0.99 -9.67
C GLU A 25 14.63 -0.30 -11.04
N LYS A 26 13.76 0.70 -11.21
CA LYS A 26 13.63 1.43 -12.47
C LYS A 26 14.74 2.47 -12.68
N ASN A 27 15.13 3.15 -11.61
CA ASN A 27 16.17 4.17 -11.65
C ASN A 27 16.76 4.38 -10.25
N ASP A 28 17.91 3.79 -9.99
CA ASP A 28 18.56 3.80 -8.67
C ASP A 28 18.86 5.22 -8.15
N GLY A 29 19.11 6.18 -9.02
CA GLY A 29 19.36 7.57 -8.63
C GLY A 29 18.12 8.37 -8.24
N SER A 30 16.92 7.86 -8.51
CA SER A 30 15.67 8.60 -8.35
C SER A 30 15.10 8.61 -6.94
N LEU A 31 15.63 7.82 -5.99
CA LEU A 31 15.14 7.84 -4.61
C LEU A 31 15.37 9.18 -3.91
N GLY A 32 16.49 9.83 -4.18
CA GLY A 32 16.75 11.17 -3.68
C GLY A 32 15.68 12.17 -4.15
N ASP A 33 15.36 12.15 -5.43
CA ASP A 33 14.36 13.02 -6.02
C ASP A 33 12.95 12.70 -5.48
N LEU A 34 12.67 11.42 -5.25
CA LEU A 34 11.39 10.97 -4.70
C LEU A 34 11.14 11.54 -3.30
N LEU A 35 12.17 11.59 -2.47
CA LEU A 35 12.07 11.98 -1.06
C LEU A 35 12.49 13.45 -0.79
N GLU A 36 12.98 14.15 -1.80
CA GLU A 36 13.46 15.53 -1.64
C GLU A 36 12.40 16.44 -1.03
N GLY A 37 12.77 17.14 0.04
CA GLY A 37 11.90 18.09 0.74
C GLY A 37 10.75 17.46 1.52
N LEU A 38 10.69 16.14 1.63
CA LEU A 38 9.73 15.46 2.50
C LEU A 38 10.29 15.33 3.92
N ASP A 39 9.40 15.21 4.89
CA ASP A 39 9.74 15.16 6.32
C ASP A 39 10.06 13.73 6.81
N LEU A 40 9.92 12.73 5.98
CA LEU A 40 10.30 11.34 6.28
C LEU A 40 11.38 10.86 5.31
N ASP A 41 12.38 10.19 5.86
CA ASP A 41 13.49 9.66 5.11
C ASP A 41 13.33 8.16 4.75
N GLU A 42 14.27 7.65 3.96
CA GLU A 42 14.27 6.25 3.55
C GLU A 42 14.33 5.30 4.76
N ALA A 43 15.12 5.61 5.78
CA ALA A 43 15.26 4.76 6.96
C ALA A 43 13.94 4.59 7.70
N TYR A 44 13.18 5.68 7.85
CA TYR A 44 11.84 5.63 8.44
C TYR A 44 10.89 4.75 7.62
N LEU A 45 10.88 4.95 6.30
CA LEU A 45 9.96 4.26 5.39
C LEU A 45 10.30 2.78 5.21
N MET A 46 11.54 2.37 5.44
CA MET A 46 11.97 0.97 5.34
C MET A 46 11.78 0.18 6.63
N ASP A 47 11.31 0.81 7.71
CA ASP A 47 10.99 0.12 8.95
C ASP A 47 9.54 -0.40 8.93
N ASP A 48 9.38 -1.70 9.04
CA ASP A 48 8.08 -2.39 9.03
C ASP A 48 7.13 -1.98 10.17
N ASN A 49 7.68 -1.44 11.25
CA ASN A 49 6.89 -1.02 12.41
C ASN A 49 6.34 0.40 12.27
N ASN A 50 6.80 1.14 11.29
CA ASN A 50 6.39 2.52 11.08
C ASN A 50 5.11 2.59 10.22
N TRP A 51 4.42 3.71 10.40
CA TRP A 51 3.17 4.03 9.71
C TRP A 51 3.25 5.42 9.10
N ILE A 52 2.49 5.64 8.04
CA ILE A 52 2.38 6.92 7.35
C ILE A 52 0.93 7.30 7.12
N SER A 53 0.70 8.59 6.84
CA SER A 53 -0.62 9.07 6.44
C SER A 53 -0.93 8.71 4.98
N HIS A 54 -2.22 8.66 4.66
CA HIS A 54 -2.68 8.54 3.26
C HIS A 54 -2.16 9.69 2.39
N GLY A 55 -2.17 10.91 2.90
CA GLY A 55 -1.69 12.08 2.17
C GLY A 55 -0.21 11.97 1.81
N PHE A 56 0.61 11.46 2.71
CA PHE A 56 2.02 11.22 2.46
C PHE A 56 2.22 10.16 1.36
N LEU A 57 1.50 9.03 1.44
CA LEU A 57 1.56 7.99 0.42
C LEU A 57 1.12 8.49 -0.95
N GLN A 58 0.07 9.29 -1.01
CA GLN A 58 -0.39 9.90 -2.27
C GLN A 58 0.67 10.81 -2.88
N THR A 59 1.37 11.59 -2.05
CA THR A 59 2.49 12.41 -2.51
C THR A 59 3.59 11.55 -3.13
N LEU A 60 3.92 10.43 -2.50
CA LEU A 60 4.90 9.48 -3.06
C LEU A 60 4.46 8.92 -4.42
N TYR A 61 3.19 8.53 -4.56
CA TYR A 61 2.66 8.04 -5.84
C TYR A 61 2.74 9.08 -6.94
N GLN A 62 2.34 10.32 -6.66
CA GLN A 62 2.39 11.42 -7.62
C GLN A 62 3.83 11.71 -8.06
N ARG A 63 4.78 11.68 -7.13
CA ARG A 63 6.20 11.86 -7.44
C ARG A 63 6.75 10.71 -8.27
N MET A 64 6.40 9.47 -7.93
CA MET A 64 6.82 8.30 -8.70
C MET A 64 6.35 8.39 -10.15
N ILE A 65 5.08 8.71 -10.38
CA ILE A 65 4.51 8.88 -11.72
C ILE A 65 5.33 9.91 -12.52
N ARG A 66 5.65 11.03 -11.91
CA ARG A 66 6.40 12.11 -12.57
C ARG A 66 7.86 11.72 -12.84
N ILE A 67 8.54 11.11 -11.86
CA ILE A 67 9.95 10.72 -11.97
C ILE A 67 10.16 9.64 -13.02
N LEU A 68 9.25 8.66 -13.08
CA LEU A 68 9.32 7.56 -14.04
C LEU A 68 8.70 7.91 -15.39
N ASP A 69 8.08 9.09 -15.51
CA ASP A 69 7.35 9.52 -16.72
C ASP A 69 6.37 8.42 -17.21
N ASP A 70 5.65 7.84 -16.27
CA ASP A 70 4.75 6.72 -16.51
C ASP A 70 3.44 6.93 -15.75
N GLU A 71 2.38 7.30 -16.45
CA GLU A 71 1.06 7.54 -15.87
C GLU A 71 0.45 6.27 -15.26
N GLU A 72 0.88 5.09 -15.71
CA GLU A 72 0.45 3.79 -15.20
C GLU A 72 1.43 3.18 -14.18
N ALA A 73 2.36 3.99 -13.64
CA ALA A 73 3.40 3.51 -12.73
C ALA A 73 2.84 2.75 -11.51
N VAL A 74 1.71 3.20 -10.96
CA VAL A 74 1.06 2.51 -9.83
C VAL A 74 0.60 1.10 -10.21
N TYR A 75 0.03 0.94 -11.40
CA TYR A 75 -0.36 -0.36 -11.92
C TYR A 75 0.84 -1.27 -12.16
N HIS A 76 1.88 -0.75 -12.81
CA HIS A 76 3.11 -1.50 -13.07
C HIS A 76 3.83 -1.89 -11.76
N MET A 77 3.84 -1.00 -10.77
CA MET A 77 4.34 -1.29 -9.43
C MET A 77 3.54 -2.41 -8.77
N ALA A 78 2.20 -2.37 -8.86
CA ALA A 78 1.36 -3.41 -8.29
C ALA A 78 1.66 -4.79 -8.91
N LEU A 79 1.88 -4.87 -10.21
CA LEU A 79 2.32 -6.10 -10.86
C LEU A 79 3.68 -6.60 -10.38
N ALA A 80 4.57 -5.68 -10.02
CA ALA A 80 5.91 -6.00 -9.52
C ALA A 80 5.93 -6.38 -8.03
N THR A 81 4.89 -6.05 -7.26
CA THR A 81 4.84 -6.20 -5.79
C THR A 81 5.21 -7.60 -5.31
N MET A 82 4.76 -8.63 -6.00
CA MET A 82 5.01 -10.01 -5.62
C MET A 82 6.50 -10.40 -5.66
N ARG A 83 7.32 -9.67 -6.41
CA ARG A 83 8.76 -9.93 -6.52
C ARG A 83 9.54 -9.41 -5.33
N PHE A 84 9.03 -8.37 -4.66
CA PHE A 84 9.75 -7.65 -3.61
C PHE A 84 9.62 -8.28 -2.22
N GLY A 85 8.61 -9.13 -2.01
CA GLY A 85 8.37 -9.74 -0.70
C GLY A 85 8.07 -8.73 0.40
N SER A 86 7.52 -7.56 0.05
CA SER A 86 7.31 -6.42 0.96
C SER A 86 6.39 -6.73 2.14
N TYR A 87 5.52 -7.72 1.98
CA TYR A 87 4.61 -8.16 3.03
C TYR A 87 5.18 -9.29 3.92
N GLY A 88 6.43 -9.68 3.70
CA GLY A 88 7.13 -10.67 4.52
C GLY A 88 6.42 -12.01 4.59
N ILE A 89 6.02 -12.41 5.81
CA ILE A 89 5.33 -13.70 6.02
C ILE A 89 4.00 -13.79 5.28
N LEU A 90 3.30 -12.67 5.07
CA LEU A 90 2.04 -12.65 4.34
C LEU A 90 2.22 -13.05 2.87
N ASP A 91 3.31 -12.62 2.24
CA ASP A 91 3.64 -13.03 0.88
C ASP A 91 3.87 -14.54 0.80
N ARG A 92 4.55 -15.11 1.80
CA ARG A 92 4.79 -16.54 1.85
C ARG A 92 3.48 -17.32 2.02
N ILE A 93 2.61 -16.88 2.92
CA ILE A 93 1.30 -17.48 3.13
C ILE A 93 0.46 -17.39 1.86
N ALA A 94 0.40 -16.21 1.23
CA ALA A 94 -0.36 -16.00 0.00
C ALA A 94 0.08 -16.95 -1.13
N ARG A 95 1.40 -17.20 -1.26
CA ARG A 95 1.94 -18.14 -2.26
C ARG A 95 1.61 -19.61 -1.98
N LEU A 96 1.35 -19.95 -0.72
CA LEU A 96 0.97 -21.31 -0.33
C LEU A 96 -0.52 -21.58 -0.49
N ILE A 97 -1.33 -20.54 -0.58
CA ILE A 97 -2.77 -20.67 -0.78
C ILE A 97 -3.03 -21.05 -2.24
N LYS A 98 -3.40 -22.32 -2.45
CA LYS A 98 -3.71 -22.82 -3.79
C LYS A 98 -5.19 -22.66 -4.16
N ASP A 99 -6.05 -22.55 -3.16
CA ASP A 99 -7.49 -22.36 -3.37
C ASP A 99 -7.83 -20.86 -3.38
N PRO A 100 -8.29 -20.29 -4.52
CA PRO A 100 -8.66 -18.89 -4.60
C PRO A 100 -9.73 -18.46 -3.60
N LYS A 101 -10.67 -19.34 -3.24
CA LYS A 101 -11.72 -19.05 -2.26
C LYS A 101 -11.13 -18.77 -0.88
N ILE A 102 -10.15 -19.57 -0.45
CA ILE A 102 -9.45 -19.35 0.82
C ILE A 102 -8.68 -18.03 0.77
N GLY A 103 -8.00 -17.74 -0.34
CA GLY A 103 -7.27 -16.50 -0.53
C GLY A 103 -8.17 -15.27 -0.41
N TYR A 104 -9.26 -15.23 -1.16
CA TYR A 104 -10.19 -14.09 -1.15
C TYR A 104 -10.91 -13.93 0.19
N SER A 105 -11.33 -15.02 0.82
CA SER A 105 -11.99 -14.96 2.14
C SER A 105 -11.07 -14.45 3.26
N SER A 106 -9.76 -14.53 3.06
CA SER A 106 -8.76 -14.06 4.01
C SER A 106 -8.40 -12.57 3.84
N ILE A 107 -8.78 -11.92 2.73
CA ILE A 107 -8.44 -10.53 2.45
C ILE A 107 -8.87 -9.58 3.59
N PRO A 108 -10.09 -9.64 4.14
CA PRO A 108 -10.49 -8.73 5.22
C PRO A 108 -9.57 -8.78 6.43
N LYS A 109 -9.13 -9.98 6.82
CA LYS A 109 -8.21 -10.17 7.94
C LYS A 109 -6.84 -9.54 7.68
N TYR A 110 -6.26 -9.81 6.52
CA TYR A 110 -4.91 -9.35 6.20
C TYR A 110 -4.86 -7.86 5.86
N SER A 111 -5.92 -7.31 5.28
CA SER A 111 -6.00 -5.88 4.98
C SER A 111 -5.85 -5.02 6.24
N ARG A 112 -6.38 -5.47 7.38
CA ARG A 112 -6.24 -4.77 8.67
C ARG A 112 -4.82 -4.72 9.20
N MET A 113 -3.94 -5.63 8.79
CA MET A 113 -2.53 -5.64 9.20
C MET A 113 -1.72 -4.52 8.54
N VAL A 114 -2.18 -3.98 7.42
CA VAL A 114 -1.49 -2.92 6.66
C VAL A 114 -2.26 -1.61 6.62
N ARG A 115 -3.51 -1.60 7.05
CA ARG A 115 -4.40 -0.42 7.08
C ARG A 115 -5.05 -0.26 8.44
N ALA A 116 -4.98 0.94 8.99
CA ALA A 116 -5.68 1.29 10.21
C ALA A 116 -7.11 1.77 9.95
N LYS A 117 -7.36 2.38 8.78
CA LYS A 117 -8.66 2.94 8.40
C LYS A 117 -9.16 2.29 7.13
N GLY A 118 -10.36 1.75 7.18
CA GLY A 118 -11.00 1.07 6.07
C GLY A 118 -11.15 -0.42 6.30
N ASP A 119 -12.20 -0.94 5.75
CA ASP A 119 -12.53 -2.36 5.79
C ASP A 119 -12.67 -2.92 4.38
N VAL A 120 -12.29 -4.17 4.21
CA VAL A 120 -12.52 -4.94 3.00
C VAL A 120 -13.53 -6.03 3.29
N PHE A 121 -14.55 -6.12 2.46
CA PHE A 121 -15.61 -7.12 2.56
C PHE A 121 -15.58 -8.00 1.32
N VAL A 122 -15.67 -9.31 1.53
CA VAL A 122 -15.85 -10.26 0.45
C VAL A 122 -17.33 -10.67 0.47
N HIS A 123 -18.09 -10.18 -0.51
CA HIS A 123 -19.55 -10.39 -0.58
C HIS A 123 -19.93 -11.70 -1.24
N GLU A 124 -19.23 -12.03 -2.33
CA GLU A 124 -19.54 -13.22 -3.12
C GLU A 124 -18.28 -13.93 -3.58
N LEU A 125 -18.31 -15.24 -3.56
CA LEU A 125 -17.24 -16.09 -4.05
C LEU A 125 -17.76 -17.07 -5.09
N GLY A 126 -17.26 -16.96 -6.32
CA GLY A 126 -17.44 -17.95 -7.37
C GLY A 126 -16.24 -18.89 -7.48
N ASN A 127 -16.25 -19.77 -8.47
CA ASN A 127 -15.13 -20.66 -8.73
C ASN A 127 -13.93 -19.93 -9.36
N SER A 128 -14.18 -18.84 -10.08
CA SER A 128 -13.17 -18.06 -10.80
C SER A 128 -13.31 -16.54 -10.60
N TRP A 129 -14.16 -16.09 -9.67
CA TRP A 129 -14.40 -14.66 -9.41
C TRP A 129 -14.76 -14.40 -7.95
N ALA A 130 -14.56 -13.17 -7.52
CA ALA A 130 -14.97 -12.68 -6.22
C ALA A 130 -15.49 -11.25 -6.33
N LEU A 131 -16.49 -10.90 -5.54
CA LEU A 131 -16.95 -9.54 -5.36
C LEU A 131 -16.36 -8.99 -4.07
N VAL A 132 -15.48 -8.02 -4.18
CA VAL A 132 -14.78 -7.40 -3.07
C VAL A 132 -15.18 -5.93 -3.00
N GLU A 133 -15.60 -5.49 -1.82
CA GLU A 133 -15.90 -4.09 -1.53
C GLU A 133 -14.88 -3.55 -0.56
N GLU A 134 -14.36 -2.39 -0.87
CA GLU A 134 -13.44 -1.64 -0.02
C GLU A 134 -14.12 -0.37 0.48
N ARG A 135 -14.22 -0.22 1.80
CA ARG A 135 -14.82 0.96 2.46
C ARG A 135 -13.76 1.70 3.25
N TYR A 136 -13.63 2.98 2.97
CA TYR A 136 -12.76 3.88 3.73
C TYR A 136 -13.55 4.60 4.81
N HIS A 137 -12.96 4.69 6.00
CA HIS A 137 -13.47 5.54 7.06
C HIS A 137 -12.79 6.91 6.94
N ASP A 138 -13.47 7.86 6.31
CA ASP A 138 -12.95 9.21 6.08
C ASP A 138 -13.05 10.13 7.31
N GLY A 139 -13.37 9.65 8.46
CA GLY A 139 -13.51 10.45 9.67
C GLY A 139 -14.64 11.48 9.62
N SER A 140 -15.40 11.55 8.54
CA SER A 140 -16.61 12.36 8.47
C SER A 140 -17.62 11.73 9.42
N LYS A 141 -18.05 12.52 10.41
CA LYS A 141 -19.03 12.12 11.41
C LYS A 141 -20.23 11.50 10.72
N LYS A 142 -20.57 10.27 11.09
CA LYS A 142 -21.91 9.78 10.85
C LYS A 142 -22.86 10.74 11.53
N THR A 143 -23.46 11.62 10.77
CA THR A 143 -24.69 12.27 11.17
C THR A 143 -25.76 11.19 11.13
N HIS A 144 -26.23 10.84 12.29
CA HIS A 144 -27.40 9.98 12.47
C HIS A 144 -28.65 10.69 11.98
#